data_b2c939e15a6a2233b77d2de27047f25a
#
_entry.id   b2c939e15a6a2233b77d2de27047f25a
#
_cell.length_a   1.000
_cell.length_b   1.000
_cell.length_c   1.000
_cell.angle_alpha   90.00
_cell.angle_beta   90.00
_cell.angle_gamma   90.00
#
_symmetry.space_group_name_H-M   'P 1'
#
loop_
_entity.id
_entity.type
_entity.pdbx_description
1 polymer ?
#
loop_
_entity_poly.entity_id
_entity_poly.type
_entity_poly.pdbx_seq_one_letter_code
_entity_poly.pdbx_strand_id
1 'polypeptide(L)'
;MKVLFTFGGIPHYLNAMLNRLQAKGVEITVFSPKKGNTTIGKGVKMVEGGTYKHLTTPEKKMFYGKSAFPALPEIIAEEKPDIVVVGWPYFLQVFFQPALRKAMKSCNAKLVIREIPFQTPPYGKIKEYFKANPMHDEGMRLLSKGIGFYLRQWITARIRKYCYAQAAGTLNYSTAAYDILPSYGVKKEQIHVTYNSTDTEA
;
A
#
# COMPACT_ATOMS: atom_id res chain seq x y z
N MET A 1 -21.70 0.87 0.41
CA MET A 1 -20.34 0.52 0.93
C MET A 1 -19.40 1.65 0.59
N LYS A 2 -18.71 2.19 1.60
CA LYS A 2 -17.73 3.28 1.45
C LYS A 2 -16.32 2.73 1.49
N VAL A 3 -15.48 3.07 0.50
CA VAL A 3 -14.08 2.63 0.44
C VAL A 3 -13.15 3.83 0.31
N LEU A 4 -12.21 3.93 1.23
CA LEU A 4 -11.16 4.94 1.19
C LEU A 4 -9.86 4.29 0.70
N PHE A 5 -9.33 4.78 -0.42
CA PHE A 5 -8.05 4.36 -0.98
C PHE A 5 -6.96 5.38 -0.68
N THR A 6 -5.77 4.90 -0.31
CA THR A 6 -4.58 5.75 -0.19
C THR A 6 -3.58 5.42 -1.29
N PHE A 7 -3.16 6.42 -2.05
CA PHE A 7 -2.18 6.28 -3.12
C PHE A 7 -1.11 7.36 -3.03
N GLY A 8 0.09 7.07 -3.51
CA GLY A 8 1.13 8.07 -3.74
C GLY A 8 0.87 8.94 -4.97
N GLY A 9 -0.16 8.63 -5.73
CA GLY A 9 -0.67 9.27 -6.94
C GLY A 9 -1.63 8.32 -7.63
N ILE A 10 -2.44 8.80 -8.56
CA ILE A 10 -3.47 8.02 -9.25
C ILE A 10 -2.98 7.69 -10.66
N PRO A 11 -2.45 6.46 -10.91
CA PRO A 11 -2.10 6.02 -12.25
C PRO A 11 -3.36 5.89 -13.12
N HIS A 12 -3.23 6.11 -14.43
CA HIS A 12 -4.34 6.06 -15.39
C HIS A 12 -5.14 4.76 -15.32
N TYR A 13 -4.48 3.60 -15.16
CA TYR A 13 -5.12 2.29 -15.06
C TYR A 13 -5.97 2.12 -13.78
N LEU A 14 -5.61 2.79 -12.69
CA LEU A 14 -6.42 2.78 -11.47
C LEU A 14 -7.65 3.67 -11.59
N ASN A 15 -7.56 4.78 -12.33
CA ASN A 15 -8.68 5.68 -12.53
C ASN A 15 -9.88 4.96 -13.17
N ALA A 16 -9.63 4.18 -14.23
CA ALA A 16 -10.68 3.38 -14.89
C ALA A 16 -11.32 2.37 -13.91
N MET A 17 -10.50 1.65 -13.14
CA MET A 17 -11.00 0.69 -12.14
C MET A 17 -11.87 1.38 -11.07
N LEU A 18 -11.42 2.52 -10.54
CA LEU A 18 -12.15 3.26 -9.50
C LEU A 18 -13.50 3.78 -10.02
N ASN A 19 -13.52 4.33 -11.24
CA ASN A 19 -14.76 4.78 -11.88
C ASN A 19 -15.75 3.62 -12.09
N ARG A 20 -15.28 2.45 -12.51
CA ARG A 20 -16.12 1.25 -12.66
C ARG A 20 -16.69 0.77 -11.32
N LEU A 21 -15.89 0.79 -10.26
CA LEU A 21 -16.37 0.44 -8.92
C LEU A 21 -17.45 1.42 -8.45
N GLN A 22 -17.25 2.71 -8.69
CA GLN A 22 -18.24 3.74 -8.35
C GLN A 22 -19.53 3.56 -9.15
N ALA A 23 -19.46 3.28 -10.44
CA ALA A 23 -20.63 2.98 -11.27
C ALA A 23 -21.41 1.74 -10.78
N LYS A 24 -20.73 0.82 -10.05
CA LYS A 24 -21.37 -0.33 -9.38
C LYS A 24 -21.92 0.00 -7.99
N GLY A 25 -22.01 1.26 -7.60
CA GLY A 25 -22.58 1.69 -6.32
C GLY A 25 -21.62 1.64 -5.13
N VAL A 26 -20.31 1.54 -5.36
CA VAL A 26 -19.30 1.70 -4.31
C VAL A 26 -18.97 3.17 -4.17
N GLU A 27 -19.21 3.75 -3.01
CA GLU A 27 -18.83 5.14 -2.71
C GLU A 27 -17.29 5.19 -2.47
N ILE A 28 -16.57 5.86 -3.35
CA ILE A 28 -15.11 5.87 -3.34
C ILE A 28 -14.58 7.23 -2.94
N THR A 29 -13.69 7.24 -1.95
CA THR A 29 -12.83 8.37 -1.61
C THR A 29 -11.38 7.97 -1.88
N VAL A 30 -10.67 8.77 -2.67
CA VAL A 30 -9.23 8.60 -2.92
C VAL A 30 -8.46 9.66 -2.16
N PHE A 31 -7.45 9.24 -1.43
CA PHE A 31 -6.59 10.07 -0.64
C PHE A 31 -5.15 10.01 -1.15
N SER A 32 -4.59 11.15 -1.58
CA SER A 32 -3.26 11.22 -2.20
C SER A 32 -2.47 12.45 -1.76
N PRO A 33 -1.14 12.51 -2.01
CA PRO A 33 -0.34 13.70 -1.72
C PRO A 33 -0.77 14.90 -2.55
N LYS A 34 -0.64 16.09 -1.97
CA LYS A 34 -0.96 17.37 -2.61
C LYS A 34 -0.03 17.71 -3.80
N LYS A 35 1.20 17.16 -3.81
CA LYS A 35 2.13 17.25 -4.95
C LYS A 35 2.37 15.83 -5.44
N GLY A 36 2.30 15.62 -6.76
CA GLY A 36 2.58 14.33 -7.39
C GLY A 36 3.88 13.73 -6.86
N ASN A 37 3.82 12.49 -6.41
CA ASN A 37 4.87 11.91 -5.60
C ASN A 37 5.82 11.05 -6.42
N THR A 38 7.04 10.96 -5.90
CA THR A 38 8.14 10.09 -6.35
C THR A 38 7.88 8.59 -6.20
N THR A 39 6.77 8.18 -5.57
CA THR A 39 6.41 6.76 -5.36
C THR A 39 5.74 6.10 -6.57
N ILE A 40 5.41 6.86 -7.61
CA ILE A 40 4.90 6.32 -8.86
C ILE A 40 6.08 6.02 -9.77
N GLY A 41 6.10 4.83 -10.38
CA GLY A 41 7.18 4.40 -11.27
C GLY A 41 7.42 5.38 -12.43
N LYS A 42 8.67 5.47 -12.89
CA LYS A 42 9.04 6.27 -14.08
C LYS A 42 8.15 5.87 -15.26
N GLY A 43 7.56 6.85 -15.95
CA GLY A 43 6.71 6.62 -17.13
C GLY A 43 5.23 6.35 -16.85
N VAL A 44 4.80 6.29 -15.60
CA VAL A 44 3.37 6.18 -15.29
C VAL A 44 2.71 7.55 -15.39
N LYS A 45 1.77 7.71 -16.33
CA LYS A 45 0.96 8.92 -16.45
C LYS A 45 0.01 9.03 -15.26
N MET A 46 0.02 10.17 -14.60
CA MET A 46 -0.98 10.51 -13.60
C MET A 46 -2.20 11.11 -14.30
N VAL A 47 -3.38 10.75 -13.83
CA VAL A 47 -4.65 11.30 -14.31
C VAL A 47 -5.30 12.03 -13.15
N GLU A 48 -5.62 13.30 -13.38
CA GLU A 48 -6.47 14.07 -12.49
C GLU A 48 -7.93 13.90 -12.91
N GLY A 49 -8.77 13.77 -11.93
CA GLY A 49 -10.21 13.67 -12.15
C GLY A 49 -10.70 12.25 -12.36
N GLY A 50 -11.68 11.93 -11.60
CA GLY A 50 -12.51 10.74 -11.67
C GLY A 50 -13.89 11.12 -11.17
N THR A 51 -14.86 10.24 -11.27
CA THR A 51 -16.20 10.44 -10.73
C THR A 51 -16.25 10.29 -9.20
N TYR A 52 -15.15 9.84 -8.59
CA TYR A 52 -15.00 9.62 -7.15
C TYR A 52 -14.52 10.88 -6.41
N LYS A 53 -14.74 10.91 -5.10
CA LYS A 53 -14.23 11.97 -4.22
C LYS A 53 -12.72 11.88 -4.11
N HIS A 54 -12.00 12.96 -4.43
CA HIS A 54 -10.55 13.03 -4.33
C HIS A 54 -10.13 14.05 -3.27
N LEU A 55 -9.41 13.58 -2.25
CA LEU A 55 -8.86 14.38 -1.17
C LEU A 55 -7.33 14.42 -1.27
N THR A 56 -6.75 15.59 -1.13
CA THR A 56 -5.30 15.76 -1.16
C THR A 56 -4.78 16.35 0.14
N THR A 57 -3.63 15.85 0.61
CA THR A 57 -2.99 16.33 1.84
C THR A 57 -1.46 16.37 1.71
N PRO A 58 -0.78 17.17 2.53
CA PRO A 58 0.66 17.08 2.61
C PRO A 58 1.11 15.68 3.08
N GLU A 59 2.05 15.11 2.34
CA GLU A 59 2.80 13.94 2.76
C GLU A 59 3.98 14.36 3.64
N LYS A 60 4.29 13.59 4.66
CA LYS A 60 5.42 13.85 5.57
C LYS A 60 6.33 12.63 5.65
N LYS A 61 7.63 12.87 5.53
CA LYS A 61 8.64 11.85 5.82
C LYS A 61 8.72 11.64 7.32
N MET A 62 8.47 10.42 7.76
CA MET A 62 8.45 10.04 9.18
C MET A 62 9.87 9.64 9.66
N PHE A 63 10.03 9.56 10.99
CA PHE A 63 11.30 9.18 11.63
C PHE A 63 11.86 7.83 11.16
N TYR A 64 10.99 6.92 10.70
CA TYR A 64 11.39 5.63 10.12
C TYR A 64 11.76 5.71 8.62
N GLY A 65 11.94 6.93 8.08
CA GLY A 65 12.46 7.19 6.75
C GLY A 65 11.50 6.93 5.59
N LYS A 66 10.22 6.66 5.86
CA LYS A 66 9.17 6.47 4.85
C LYS A 66 8.13 7.57 4.93
N SER A 67 7.47 7.80 3.81
CA SER A 67 6.37 8.75 3.71
C SER A 67 5.11 8.23 4.39
N ALA A 68 4.34 9.16 4.94
CA ALA A 68 3.08 8.91 5.60
C ALA A 68 2.12 10.09 5.41
N PHE A 69 0.85 9.84 5.65
CA PHE A 69 -0.19 10.86 5.70
C PHE A 69 -0.59 11.14 7.16
N PRO A 70 -0.07 12.21 7.79
CA PRO A 70 -0.42 12.52 9.17
C PRO A 70 -1.92 12.70 9.39
N ALA A 71 -2.63 13.30 8.43
CA ALA A 71 -4.06 13.56 8.49
C ALA A 71 -4.97 12.35 8.19
N LEU A 72 -4.41 11.17 7.94
CA LEU A 72 -5.22 9.99 7.60
C LEU A 72 -6.19 9.58 8.72
N PRO A 73 -5.84 9.64 10.02
CA PRO A 73 -6.78 9.32 11.09
C PRO A 73 -8.00 10.25 11.13
N GLU A 74 -7.80 11.56 10.94
CA GLU A 74 -8.87 12.57 10.90
C GLU A 74 -9.80 12.33 9.72
N ILE A 75 -9.24 12.07 8.55
CA ILE A 75 -10.03 11.77 7.34
C ILE A 75 -10.85 10.48 7.51
N ILE A 76 -10.31 9.45 8.13
CA ILE A 76 -11.07 8.23 8.42
C ILE A 76 -12.22 8.51 9.38
N ALA A 77 -11.99 9.36 10.39
CA ALA A 77 -13.03 9.72 11.35
C ALA A 77 -14.16 10.55 10.70
N GLU A 78 -13.83 11.41 9.73
CA GLU A 78 -14.79 12.22 8.97
C GLU A 78 -15.57 11.39 7.94
N GLU A 79 -14.85 10.64 7.09
CA GLU A 79 -15.43 9.88 5.98
C GLU A 79 -16.15 8.61 6.43
N LYS A 80 -15.77 8.05 7.58
CA LYS A 80 -16.33 6.81 8.16
C LYS A 80 -16.44 5.67 7.13
N PRO A 81 -15.33 5.30 6.49
CA PRO A 81 -15.35 4.25 5.47
C PRO A 81 -15.62 2.87 6.09
N ASP A 82 -16.23 1.97 5.32
CA ASP A 82 -16.33 0.54 5.67
C ASP A 82 -14.99 -0.17 5.46
N ILE A 83 -14.23 0.28 4.44
CA ILE A 83 -12.93 -0.31 4.06
C ILE A 83 -11.89 0.81 3.84
N VAL A 84 -10.71 0.61 4.39
CA VAL A 84 -9.53 1.46 4.15
C VAL A 84 -8.48 0.64 3.41
N VAL A 85 -8.20 1.00 2.16
CA VAL A 85 -7.18 0.35 1.33
C VAL A 85 -5.90 1.16 1.39
N VAL A 86 -4.83 0.57 1.91
CA VAL A 86 -3.56 1.26 2.15
C VAL A 86 -2.42 0.54 1.43
N GLY A 87 -1.71 1.29 0.57
CA GLY A 87 -0.55 0.78 -0.16
C GLY A 87 0.78 1.03 0.56
N TRP A 88 1.87 0.46 0.01
CA TRP A 88 3.24 0.76 0.40
C TRP A 88 3.61 2.22 0.05
N PRO A 89 4.31 2.97 0.92
CA PRO A 89 4.75 2.61 2.28
C PRO A 89 3.74 2.98 3.37
N TYR A 90 2.57 3.49 3.02
CA TYR A 90 1.60 4.12 3.95
C TYR A 90 1.02 3.14 4.97
N PHE A 91 0.89 1.87 4.63
CA PHE A 91 0.36 0.89 5.60
C PHE A 91 1.27 0.70 6.84
N LEU A 92 2.55 1.12 6.79
CA LEU A 92 3.41 1.13 7.96
C LEU A 92 2.88 2.06 9.08
N GLN A 93 2.05 3.05 8.72
CA GLN A 93 1.37 3.92 9.68
C GLN A 93 0.49 3.12 10.65
N VAL A 94 -0.04 1.99 10.22
CA VAL A 94 -0.85 1.10 11.10
C VAL A 94 -0.06 0.66 12.32
N PHE A 95 1.25 0.45 12.19
CA PHE A 95 2.13 0.14 13.30
C PHE A 95 2.50 1.39 14.11
N PHE A 96 2.95 2.45 13.44
CA PHE A 96 3.56 3.62 14.09
C PHE A 96 2.55 4.67 14.59
N GLN A 97 1.30 4.63 14.13
CA GLN A 97 0.30 5.66 14.42
C GLN A 97 -0.93 5.05 15.13
N PRO A 98 -0.92 5.01 16.47
CA PRO A 98 -2.08 4.49 17.25
C PRO A 98 -3.40 5.19 16.93
N ALA A 99 -3.35 6.50 16.63
CA ALA A 99 -4.53 7.28 16.24
C ALA A 99 -5.22 6.70 14.98
N LEU A 100 -4.45 6.19 14.01
CA LEU A 100 -4.99 5.54 12.82
C LEU A 100 -5.80 4.28 13.18
N ARG A 101 -5.25 3.44 14.06
CA ARG A 101 -5.95 2.22 14.53
C ARG A 101 -7.22 2.57 15.30
N LYS A 102 -7.15 3.63 16.15
CA LYS A 102 -8.30 4.13 16.90
C LYS A 102 -9.39 4.64 15.98
N ALA A 103 -9.04 5.44 14.96
CA ALA A 103 -9.98 5.95 13.96
C ALA A 103 -10.66 4.81 13.18
N MET A 104 -9.91 3.84 12.67
CA MET A 104 -10.49 2.66 12.01
C MET A 104 -11.43 1.87 12.92
N LYS A 105 -11.04 1.67 14.19
CA LYS A 105 -11.87 0.95 15.16
C LYS A 105 -13.16 1.70 15.47
N SER A 106 -13.14 3.03 15.59
CA SER A 106 -14.31 3.83 15.93
C SER A 106 -15.41 3.80 14.86
N CYS A 107 -15.05 3.62 13.60
CA CYS A 107 -16.01 3.47 12.50
C CYS A 107 -16.15 2.01 12.00
N ASN A 108 -15.54 1.04 12.71
CA ASN A 108 -15.53 -0.39 12.33
C ASN A 108 -14.96 -0.66 10.91
N ALA A 109 -14.05 0.19 10.45
CA ALA A 109 -13.43 0.07 9.14
C ALA A 109 -12.52 -1.15 9.05
N LYS A 110 -12.62 -1.88 7.95
CA LYS A 110 -11.73 -3.02 7.64
C LYS A 110 -10.48 -2.50 6.93
N LEU A 111 -9.30 -2.89 7.41
CA LEU A 111 -8.03 -2.62 6.75
C LEU A 111 -7.81 -3.62 5.60
N VAL A 112 -7.49 -3.12 4.42
CA VAL A 112 -7.00 -3.90 3.29
C VAL A 112 -5.64 -3.34 2.87
N ILE A 113 -4.64 -4.20 2.76
CA ILE A 113 -3.29 -3.80 2.35
C ILE A 113 -3.10 -4.10 0.86
N ARG A 114 -2.69 -3.07 0.10
CA ARG A 114 -2.36 -3.19 -1.32
C ARG A 114 -0.85 -3.28 -1.48
N GLU A 115 -0.36 -4.36 -2.12
CA GLU A 115 1.06 -4.67 -2.21
C GLU A 115 1.51 -5.06 -3.63
N ILE A 116 2.83 -4.89 -3.84
CA ILE A 116 3.57 -5.46 -4.96
C ILE A 116 4.38 -6.62 -4.41
N PRO A 117 3.83 -7.85 -4.37
CA PRO A 117 4.37 -8.93 -3.55
C PRO A 117 5.78 -9.36 -3.97
N PHE A 118 6.10 -9.36 -5.27
CA PHE A 118 7.41 -9.76 -5.78
C PHE A 118 8.57 -8.83 -5.38
N GLN A 119 8.27 -7.63 -4.85
CA GLN A 119 9.27 -6.71 -4.27
C GLN A 119 9.42 -6.90 -2.75
N THR A 120 8.73 -7.87 -2.18
CA THR A 120 8.72 -8.13 -0.74
C THR A 120 9.44 -9.45 -0.47
N PRO A 121 10.53 -9.47 0.32
CA PRO A 121 11.17 -10.73 0.68
C PRO A 121 10.21 -11.57 1.52
N PRO A 122 10.14 -12.90 1.32
CA PRO A 122 9.41 -13.78 2.22
C PRO A 122 9.92 -13.66 3.66
N TYR A 123 9.01 -13.74 4.63
CA TYR A 123 9.39 -13.62 6.04
C TYR A 123 10.37 -14.72 6.45
N GLY A 124 11.47 -14.33 7.07
CA GLY A 124 12.54 -15.27 7.45
C GLY A 124 13.56 -15.56 6.34
N LYS A 125 13.30 -15.20 5.07
CA LYS A 125 14.19 -15.48 3.92
C LYS A 125 14.82 -14.21 3.31
N ILE A 126 15.09 -13.21 4.14
CA ILE A 126 15.59 -11.90 3.67
C ILE A 126 16.94 -12.02 2.98
N LYS A 127 17.88 -12.83 3.54
CA LYS A 127 19.23 -12.98 2.97
C LYS A 127 19.18 -13.69 1.63
N GLU A 128 18.44 -14.78 1.52
CA GLU A 128 18.25 -15.56 0.30
C GLU A 128 17.60 -14.70 -0.79
N TYR A 129 16.55 -13.95 -0.42
CA TYR A 129 15.85 -13.06 -1.34
C TYR A 129 16.79 -11.99 -1.93
N PHE A 130 17.54 -11.26 -1.12
CA PHE A 130 18.44 -10.20 -1.62
C PHE A 130 19.73 -10.74 -2.24
N LYS A 131 20.09 -12.00 -2.01
CA LYS A 131 21.12 -12.68 -2.77
C LYS A 131 20.66 -12.97 -4.22
N ALA A 132 19.40 -13.40 -4.38
CA ALA A 132 18.79 -13.66 -5.70
C ALA A 132 18.36 -12.38 -6.42
N ASN A 133 17.98 -11.33 -5.66
CA ASN A 133 17.47 -10.05 -6.17
C ASN A 133 18.29 -8.88 -5.58
N PRO A 134 19.56 -8.71 -6.01
CA PRO A 134 20.40 -7.65 -5.47
C PRO A 134 19.88 -6.27 -5.82
N MET A 135 19.89 -5.37 -4.84
CA MET A 135 19.51 -3.97 -5.04
C MET A 135 20.74 -3.13 -5.39
N HIS A 136 20.63 -2.32 -6.42
CA HIS A 136 21.66 -1.37 -6.84
C HIS A 136 21.11 0.05 -6.85
N ASP A 137 21.98 1.05 -6.69
CA ASP A 137 21.67 2.45 -6.93
C ASP A 137 21.79 2.81 -8.43
N GLU A 138 21.55 4.07 -8.77
CA GLU A 138 21.69 4.56 -10.16
C GLU A 138 23.12 4.41 -10.72
N GLY A 139 24.13 4.37 -9.86
CA GLY A 139 25.55 4.15 -10.21
C GLY A 139 25.95 2.66 -10.17
N MET A 140 25.00 1.72 -10.17
CA MET A 140 25.21 0.27 -10.11
C MET A 140 25.95 -0.20 -8.85
N ARG A 141 25.98 0.59 -7.77
CA ARG A 141 26.57 0.18 -6.50
C ARG A 141 25.60 -0.69 -5.73
N LEU A 142 26.09 -1.84 -5.22
CA LEU A 142 25.28 -2.77 -4.45
C LEU A 142 24.82 -2.15 -3.12
N LEU A 143 23.50 -1.97 -2.97
CA LEU A 143 22.85 -1.46 -1.77
C LEU A 143 22.49 -2.59 -0.77
N SER A 144 22.23 -3.80 -1.27
CA SER A 144 21.82 -4.95 -0.46
C SER A 144 23.01 -5.65 0.22
N LYS A 145 23.83 -4.87 0.94
CA LYS A 145 25.03 -5.34 1.64
C LYS A 145 25.14 -4.82 3.07
N GLY A 146 25.90 -5.54 3.88
CA GLY A 146 26.25 -5.15 5.24
C GLY A 146 25.15 -5.44 6.28
N ILE A 147 25.57 -5.54 7.53
CA ILE A 147 24.71 -5.91 8.67
C ILE A 147 23.56 -4.91 8.84
N GLY A 148 23.84 -3.61 8.69
CA GLY A 148 22.83 -2.55 8.86
C GLY A 148 21.69 -2.61 7.83
N PHE A 149 21.99 -3.04 6.59
CA PHE A 149 20.96 -3.27 5.58
C PHE A 149 20.03 -4.42 6.01
N TYR A 150 20.60 -5.59 6.36
CA TYR A 150 19.81 -6.75 6.72
C TYR A 150 19.02 -6.57 8.02
N LEU A 151 19.58 -5.87 9.01
CA LEU A 151 18.86 -5.50 10.24
C LEU A 151 17.63 -4.64 9.93
N ARG A 152 17.79 -3.63 9.08
CA ARG A 152 16.69 -2.76 8.65
C ARG A 152 15.60 -3.55 7.91
N GLN A 153 15.99 -4.45 7.01
CA GLN A 153 15.03 -5.32 6.31
C GLN A 153 14.29 -6.26 7.27
N TRP A 154 14.99 -6.81 8.25
CA TRP A 154 14.39 -7.66 9.26
C TRP A 154 13.38 -6.91 10.13
N ILE A 155 13.71 -5.69 10.58
CA ILE A 155 12.77 -4.82 11.31
C ILE A 155 11.56 -4.51 10.44
N THR A 156 11.78 -4.14 9.18
CA THR A 156 10.69 -3.86 8.24
C THR A 156 9.78 -5.07 8.04
N ALA A 157 10.33 -6.28 7.92
CA ALA A 157 9.56 -7.51 7.79
C ALA A 157 8.71 -7.79 9.03
N ARG A 158 9.22 -7.53 10.24
CA ARG A 158 8.43 -7.66 11.48
C ARG A 158 7.28 -6.66 11.55
N ILE A 159 7.52 -5.41 11.16
CA ILE A 159 6.48 -4.39 11.09
C ILE A 159 5.42 -4.78 10.04
N ARG A 160 5.82 -5.26 8.86
CA ARG A 160 4.90 -5.79 7.84
C ARG A 160 4.03 -6.91 8.41
N LYS A 161 4.65 -7.89 9.09
CA LYS A 161 3.92 -9.00 9.71
C LYS A 161 2.85 -8.51 10.68
N TYR A 162 3.19 -7.52 11.51
CA TYR A 162 2.21 -6.88 12.40
C TYR A 162 1.07 -6.22 11.61
N CYS A 163 1.39 -5.45 10.55
CA CYS A 163 0.39 -4.77 9.74
C CYS A 163 -0.55 -5.77 9.04
N TYR A 164 -0.01 -6.85 8.48
CA TYR A 164 -0.81 -7.91 7.86
C TYR A 164 -1.73 -8.61 8.86
N ALA A 165 -1.29 -8.80 10.09
CA ALA A 165 -2.13 -9.38 11.15
C ALA A 165 -3.34 -8.49 11.53
N GLN A 166 -3.27 -7.18 11.23
CA GLN A 166 -4.38 -6.25 11.42
C GLN A 166 -5.30 -6.16 10.18
N ALA A 167 -4.88 -6.69 9.05
CA ALA A 167 -5.61 -6.58 7.80
C ALA A 167 -6.71 -7.65 7.67
N ALA A 168 -7.87 -7.23 7.17
CA ALA A 168 -8.94 -8.15 6.79
C ALA A 168 -8.63 -8.90 5.47
N GLY A 169 -7.77 -8.31 4.63
CA GLY A 169 -7.33 -8.91 3.38
C GLY A 169 -6.23 -8.11 2.71
N THR A 170 -5.73 -8.65 1.59
CA THR A 170 -4.70 -8.00 0.77
C THR A 170 -5.11 -7.96 -0.69
N LEU A 171 -4.78 -6.86 -1.39
CA LEU A 171 -4.92 -6.71 -2.83
C LEU A 171 -3.54 -6.72 -3.47
N ASN A 172 -3.29 -7.59 -4.42
CA ASN A 172 -1.97 -7.85 -4.97
C ASN A 172 -1.95 -7.80 -6.49
N TYR A 173 -0.82 -7.37 -7.04
CA TYR A 173 -0.65 -7.26 -8.49
C TYR A 173 -0.32 -8.57 -9.21
N SER A 174 0.11 -9.60 -8.47
CA SER A 174 0.51 -10.88 -9.06
C SER A 174 0.25 -12.05 -8.14
N THR A 175 0.24 -13.24 -8.72
CA THR A 175 0.11 -14.53 -8.03
C THR A 175 1.25 -14.85 -7.07
N ALA A 176 2.41 -14.19 -7.20
CA ALA A 176 3.51 -14.31 -6.23
C ALA A 176 3.08 -14.02 -4.78
N ALA A 177 1.93 -13.32 -4.60
CA ALA A 177 1.32 -13.12 -3.30
C ALA A 177 1.02 -14.44 -2.57
N TYR A 178 0.58 -15.48 -3.30
CA TYR A 178 0.26 -16.78 -2.72
C TYR A 178 1.47 -17.53 -2.17
N ASP A 179 2.68 -17.22 -2.66
CA ASP A 179 3.93 -17.82 -2.18
C ASP A 179 4.57 -17.01 -1.06
N ILE A 180 4.41 -15.68 -1.10
CA ILE A 180 5.12 -14.76 -0.21
C ILE A 180 4.30 -14.46 1.06
N LEU A 181 3.03 -14.08 0.93
CA LEU A 181 2.23 -13.57 2.04
C LEU A 181 1.90 -14.61 3.12
N PRO A 182 1.75 -15.91 2.83
CA PRO A 182 1.59 -16.92 3.87
C PRO A 182 2.77 -16.96 4.84
N SER A 183 4.01 -16.62 4.39
CA SER A 183 5.17 -16.52 5.26
C SER A 183 5.02 -15.44 6.35
N TYR A 184 4.21 -14.42 6.09
CA TYR A 184 3.84 -13.36 7.05
C TYR A 184 2.64 -13.72 7.92
N GLY A 185 2.00 -14.87 7.70
CA GLY A 185 0.83 -15.34 8.43
C GLY A 185 -0.51 -14.90 7.81
N VAL A 186 -0.49 -14.38 6.56
CA VAL A 186 -1.73 -14.08 5.82
C VAL A 186 -2.34 -15.38 5.31
N LYS A 187 -3.61 -15.60 5.58
CA LYS A 187 -4.32 -16.78 5.11
C LYS A 187 -4.64 -16.68 3.62
N LYS A 188 -4.72 -17.81 2.92
CA LYS A 188 -4.96 -17.83 1.46
C LYS A 188 -6.27 -17.15 1.06
N GLU A 189 -7.31 -17.30 1.84
CA GLU A 189 -8.63 -16.68 1.64
C GLU A 189 -8.62 -15.15 1.81
N GLN A 190 -7.56 -14.59 2.41
CA GLN A 190 -7.35 -13.15 2.56
C GLN A 190 -6.49 -12.55 1.45
N ILE A 191 -5.98 -13.39 0.53
CA ILE A 191 -5.10 -12.96 -0.57
C ILE A 191 -5.94 -12.83 -1.84
N HIS A 192 -6.08 -11.60 -2.33
CA HIS A 192 -6.79 -11.31 -3.58
C HIS A 192 -5.79 -10.78 -4.60
N VAL A 193 -5.80 -11.36 -5.80
CA VAL A 193 -4.96 -10.91 -6.92
C VAL A 193 -5.84 -10.17 -7.91
N THR A 194 -5.54 -8.90 -8.15
CA THR A 194 -6.35 -8.02 -9.01
C THR A 194 -5.66 -7.67 -10.32
N TYR A 195 -4.37 -8.04 -10.46
CA TYR A 195 -3.49 -7.66 -11.57
C TYR A 195 -3.46 -6.13 -11.83
N ASN A 196 -2.53 -5.68 -12.65
CA ASN A 196 -2.52 -4.34 -13.23
C ASN A 196 -2.94 -4.48 -14.69
N SER A 197 -4.23 -4.55 -14.96
CA SER A 197 -4.72 -4.53 -16.34
C SER A 197 -5.07 -3.10 -16.74
N THR A 198 -4.64 -2.70 -17.94
CA THR A 198 -5.20 -1.56 -18.65
C THR A 198 -6.57 -1.95 -19.19
N ASP A 199 -7.47 -0.97 -19.27
CA ASP A 199 -8.74 -1.16 -19.95
C ASP A 199 -8.47 -1.33 -21.46
N THR A 200 -8.76 -2.53 -21.97
CA THR A 200 -8.58 -2.86 -23.40
C THR A 200 -9.86 -2.67 -24.20
N GLU A 201 -10.96 -2.25 -23.54
CA GLU A 201 -12.25 -1.99 -24.19
C GLU A 201 -12.51 -0.49 -24.44
N ALA A 202 -11.46 0.35 -24.25
CA ALA A 202 -11.53 1.80 -24.48
C ALA A 202 -10.90 2.19 -25.83
#